data_77c35dbea9c3929342e1f0e901587322
#
_entry.id   77c35dbea9c3929342e1f0e901587322
#
_cell.length_a   1.000
_cell.length_b   1.000
_cell.length_c   1.000
_cell.angle_alpha   90.00
_cell.angle_beta   90.00
_cell.angle_gamma   90.00
#
_symmetry.space_group_name_H-M   'P 1'
#
loop_
_entity.id
_entity.type
_entity.pdbx_description
1 polymer ?
#
loop_
_entity_poly.entity_id
_entity_poly.type
_entity_poly.pdbx_seq_one_letter_code
_entity_poly.pdbx_strand_id
1 'polypeptide(L)' 'MSEEEVSKLVSEVISEVGAKDMKDMGKVMGSIKPLIAGKADAGVVSQLVKKALS' A
#
# COMPACT_ATOMS: atom_id res chain seq x y z
N MET A 1 -5.51 -5.34 -11.24
CA MET A 1 -5.76 -3.92 -10.93
C MET A 1 -4.74 -3.07 -11.66
N SER A 2 -5.16 -1.92 -12.11
CA SER A 2 -4.24 -0.98 -12.75
C SER A 2 -3.40 -0.28 -11.69
N GLU A 3 -2.31 0.34 -12.11
CA GLU A 3 -1.44 1.06 -11.20
C GLU A 3 -2.19 2.18 -10.48
N GLU A 4 -3.10 2.84 -11.17
CA GLU A 4 -3.90 3.90 -10.57
C GLU A 4 -4.80 3.37 -9.45
N GLU A 5 -5.41 2.23 -9.67
CA GLU A 5 -6.26 1.61 -8.66
C GLU A 5 -5.45 1.19 -7.44
N VAL A 6 -4.28 0.61 -7.69
CA VAL A 6 -3.40 0.20 -6.61
C VAL A 6 -2.92 1.42 -5.82
N SER A 7 -2.57 2.49 -6.53
CA SER A 7 -2.13 3.73 -5.89
C SER A 7 -3.23 4.32 -5.00
N LYS A 8 -4.46 4.29 -5.48
CA LYS A 8 -5.60 4.75 -4.71
C LYS A 8 -5.78 3.92 -3.45
N LEU A 9 -5.69 2.60 -3.61
CA LEU A 9 -5.85 1.69 -2.50
C LEU A 9 -4.77 1.91 -1.44
N VAL A 10 -3.53 2.08 -1.90
CA VAL A 10 -2.40 2.37 -1.01
C VAL A 10 -2.68 3.63 -0.22
N SER A 11 -3.13 4.68 -0.89
CA SER A 11 -3.43 5.95 -0.24
C SER A 11 -4.52 5.79 0.83
N GLU A 12 -5.55 5.03 0.52
CA GLU A 12 -6.64 4.77 1.45
C GLU A 12 -6.15 4.01 2.68
N VAL A 13 -5.34 2.98 2.46
CA VAL A 13 -4.82 2.17 3.57
C VAL A 13 -3.91 3.01 4.44
N ILE A 14 -3.07 3.83 3.84
CA ILE A 14 -2.17 4.72 4.59
C ILE A 14 -2.97 5.64 5.49
N SER A 15 -4.05 6.18 4.97
CA SER A 15 -4.93 7.05 5.74
C SER A 15 -5.62 6.28 6.88
N GLU A 16 -6.05 5.07 6.60
CA GLU A 16 -6.75 4.25 7.59
C GLU A 16 -5.85 3.84 8.75
N VAL A 17 -4.64 3.41 8.46
CA VAL A 17 -3.73 2.97 9.51
C VAL A 17 -2.97 4.14 10.15
N GLY A 18 -3.09 5.30 9.58
CA GLY A 18 -2.43 6.49 10.09
C GLY A 18 -0.92 6.47 9.87
N ALA A 19 -0.49 5.81 8.80
CA ALA A 19 0.93 5.73 8.46
C ALA A 19 1.49 7.11 8.11
N LYS A 20 2.66 7.43 8.64
CA LYS A 20 3.27 8.74 8.42
C LYS A 20 4.70 8.64 7.88
N ASP A 21 5.36 7.52 8.09
CA ASP A 21 6.72 7.34 7.62
C ASP A 21 7.01 5.87 7.29
N MET A 22 8.23 5.61 6.89
CA MET A 22 8.65 4.27 6.46
C MET A 22 8.52 3.21 7.54
N LYS A 23 8.52 3.59 8.80
CA LYS A 23 8.37 2.65 9.90
C LYS A 23 6.99 2.00 9.89
N ASP A 24 6.01 2.68 9.34
CA ASP A 24 4.64 2.17 9.27
C ASP A 24 4.40 1.31 8.04
N MET A 25 5.42 1.15 7.19
CA MET A 25 5.31 0.37 5.97
C MET A 25 4.80 -1.05 6.22
N GLY A 26 5.30 -1.68 7.27
CA GLY A 26 4.86 -3.02 7.63
C GLY A 26 3.38 -3.09 7.94
N LYS A 27 2.87 -2.07 8.62
CA LYS A 27 1.45 -1.99 8.94
C LYS A 27 0.61 -1.81 7.68
N VAL A 28 1.06 -0.93 6.79
CA VAL A 28 0.37 -0.69 5.52
C VAL A 28 0.36 -1.96 4.69
N MET A 29 1.49 -2.62 4.56
CA MET A 29 1.58 -3.86 3.80
C MET A 29 0.71 -4.95 4.39
N GLY A 30 0.67 -5.07 5.71
CA GLY A 30 -0.17 -6.04 6.38
C GLY A 30 -1.66 -5.80 6.15
N SER A 31 -2.04 -4.55 6.05
CA SER A 31 -3.43 -4.19 5.78
C SER A 31 -3.80 -4.33 4.31
N ILE A 32 -2.86 -4.05 3.42
CA ILE A 32 -3.15 -4.04 1.98
C ILE A 32 -3.06 -5.43 1.34
N LYS A 33 -2.24 -6.31 1.89
CA LYS A 33 -2.06 -7.66 1.34
C LYS A 33 -3.37 -8.39 1.07
N PRO A 34 -4.29 -8.50 2.03
CA PRO A 34 -5.56 -9.19 1.78
C PRO A 34 -6.42 -8.49 0.73
N LEU A 35 -6.24 -7.19 0.56
CA LEU A 35 -7.02 -6.41 -0.39
C LEU A 35 -6.53 -6.63 -1.83
N ILE A 36 -5.27 -6.97 -2.01
CA ILE A 36 -4.67 -7.15 -3.33
C ILE A 36 -4.34 -8.60 -3.65
N ALA A 37 -4.68 -9.53 -2.79
CA ALA A 37 -4.35 -10.94 -2.96
C ALA A 37 -4.89 -11.44 -4.31
N GLY A 38 -3.98 -11.87 -5.18
CA GLY A 38 -4.33 -12.36 -6.50
C GLY A 38 -4.74 -11.28 -7.50
N LYS A 39 -4.68 -10.02 -7.12
CA LYS A 39 -5.12 -8.91 -7.98
C LYS A 39 -4.01 -7.96 -8.37
N ALA A 40 -2.97 -7.87 -7.56
CA ALA A 40 -1.86 -6.98 -7.84
C ALA A 40 -0.56 -7.60 -7.35
N ASP A 41 0.55 -7.16 -7.95
CA ASP A 41 1.88 -7.64 -7.59
C ASP A 41 2.32 -6.96 -6.30
N ALA A 42 2.69 -7.77 -5.31
CA ALA A 42 3.14 -7.26 -4.03
C ALA A 42 4.38 -6.36 -4.16
N GLY A 43 5.23 -6.68 -5.14
CA GLY A 43 6.41 -5.86 -5.39
C GLY A 43 6.06 -4.44 -5.83
N VAL A 44 5.09 -4.33 -6.72
CA VAL A 44 4.61 -3.03 -7.20
C VAL A 44 3.95 -2.27 -6.06
N VAL A 45 3.12 -2.96 -5.29
CA VAL A 45 2.43 -2.35 -4.15
C VAL A 45 3.44 -1.84 -3.13
N SER A 46 4.45 -2.64 -2.85
CA SER A 46 5.51 -2.26 -1.92
C SER A 46 6.20 -0.97 -2.37
N GLN A 47 6.49 -0.86 -3.66
CA GLN A 47 7.11 0.32 -4.21
C GLN A 47 6.22 1.55 -4.08
N LEU A 48 4.93 1.38 -4.33
CA LEU A 48 3.98 2.47 -4.21
C LEU A 48 3.83 2.93 -2.76
N VAL A 49 3.80 1.98 -1.84
CA VAL A 49 3.74 2.30 -0.41
C VAL A 49 4.99 3.07 0.00
N LYS A 50 6.14 2.59 -0.40
CA LYS A 50 7.41 3.24 -0.10
C LYS A 50 7.43 4.68 -0.62
N LYS A 51 6.97 4.86 -1.84
CA LYS A 51 6.90 6.17 -2.47
C LYS A 51 5.96 7.10 -1.72
N ALA A 52 4.84 6.57 -1.29
CA ALA A 52 3.83 7.35 -0.59
C ALA A 52 4.29 7.77 0.81
N LEU A 53 5.11 6.95 1.44
CA LEU A 53 5.58 7.20 2.81
C LEU A 53 6.90 7.97 2.87
N SER A 54 7.60 8.07 1.74
CA SER A 54 8.89 8.76 1.73
C SER A 54 8.76 10.27 1.56
#